data_98480d67738e732ae2f6b044ef6ab215
#
_entry.id   98480d67738e732ae2f6b044ef6ab215
#
_cell.length_a   1.000
_cell.length_b   1.000
_cell.length_c   1.000
_cell.angle_alpha   90.00
_cell.angle_beta   90.00
_cell.angle_gamma   90.00
#
_symmetry.space_group_name_H-M   'P 1'
#
loop_
_entity.id
_entity.type
_entity.pdbx_description
1 polymer ?
#
loop_
_entity_poly.entity_id
_entity_poly.type
_entity_poly.pdbx_seq_one_letter_code
_entity_poly.pdbx_strand_id
1 'polypeptide(L)'
;MANNILLKALRENESAKGKKKDDFFDANASTISYSTGFPVLDYYLGYKVNVYDENGEYLYSYPSVGITAGSYVLFIGKPSTSKTATAIKIASNIVRKFENGLVIHFDLEQALNYSRIQALTRIPMNELESKYVLRQEDCTLENMKSTIMRLYNEKVNNPNDYMYNTGLKNEFGEEIQAFVPTVIILDSIATITMSIDGSEAKKLEKLEEISTQTDRMRLTGEIGRFFNEILPYLRKANITLIAINQIKTNPQMGIVKSPAEILG
;
A
#
# COMPACT_ATOMS: atom_id res chain seq x y z
N MET A 1 35.45 -10.50 -6.08
CA MET A 1 34.25 -9.67 -6.41
C MET A 1 34.28 -9.37 -7.90
N ALA A 2 33.26 -9.75 -8.66
CA ALA A 2 33.20 -9.46 -10.09
C ALA A 2 33.10 -7.94 -10.31
N ASN A 3 34.11 -7.37 -11.01
CA ASN A 3 34.13 -5.96 -11.37
C ASN A 3 33.10 -5.70 -12.48
N ASN A 4 31.85 -5.47 -12.08
CA ASN A 4 30.81 -5.07 -13.02
C ASN A 4 31.01 -3.60 -13.39
N ILE A 5 31.54 -3.36 -14.59
CA ILE A 5 31.87 -2.02 -15.13
C ILE A 5 30.61 -1.13 -15.16
N LEU A 6 29.44 -1.68 -15.48
CA LEU A 6 28.17 -0.93 -15.48
C LEU A 6 27.79 -0.47 -14.07
N LEU A 7 27.98 -1.32 -13.08
CA LEU A 7 27.70 -0.97 -11.68
C LEU A 7 28.65 0.13 -11.20
N LYS A 8 29.93 0.09 -11.62
CA LYS A 8 30.91 1.15 -11.31
C LYS A 8 30.50 2.48 -11.94
N ALA A 9 30.12 2.50 -13.21
CA ALA A 9 29.68 3.69 -13.92
C ALA A 9 28.39 4.30 -13.32
N LEU A 10 27.45 3.47 -12.89
CA LEU A 10 26.23 3.92 -12.19
C LEU A 10 26.55 4.57 -10.85
N ARG A 11 27.43 3.96 -10.05
CA ARG A 11 27.87 4.51 -8.75
C ARG A 11 28.63 5.82 -8.88
N GLU A 12 29.49 5.96 -9.90
CA GLU A 12 30.21 7.20 -10.18
C GLU A 12 29.26 8.34 -10.58
N ASN A 13 28.25 8.07 -11.40
CA ASN A 13 27.24 9.03 -11.80
C ASN A 13 26.36 9.50 -10.63
N GLU A 14 26.07 8.64 -9.67
CA GLU A 14 25.23 9.00 -8.52
C GLU A 14 26.02 9.70 -7.42
N SER A 15 27.28 9.33 -7.21
CA SER A 15 28.19 10.07 -6.35
C SER A 15 28.38 11.52 -6.83
N ALA A 16 28.43 11.73 -8.15
CA ALA A 16 28.47 13.06 -8.76
C ALA A 16 27.19 13.89 -8.53
N LYS A 17 26.05 13.23 -8.26
CA LYS A 17 24.76 13.86 -7.93
C LYS A 17 24.53 14.08 -6.42
N GLY A 18 25.54 13.84 -5.57
CA GLY A 18 25.45 14.03 -4.13
C GLY A 18 24.64 12.97 -3.38
N LYS A 19 24.26 11.87 -4.04
CA LYS A 19 23.61 10.74 -3.37
C LYS A 19 24.64 9.91 -2.61
N LYS A 20 24.34 9.61 -1.36
CA LYS A 20 25.18 8.75 -0.54
C LYS A 20 25.14 7.31 -1.07
N LYS A 21 26.25 6.57 -0.88
CA LYS A 21 26.41 5.18 -1.32
C LYS A 21 25.32 4.25 -0.82
N ASP A 22 24.70 4.59 0.31
CA ASP A 22 23.65 3.83 1.02
C ASP A 22 22.27 3.98 0.36
N ASP A 23 22.04 5.00 -0.47
CA ASP A 23 20.75 5.20 -1.16
C ASP A 23 20.51 4.18 -2.29
N PHE A 24 21.53 3.42 -2.70
CA PHE A 24 21.42 2.42 -3.78
C PHE A 24 20.86 1.08 -3.33
N PHE A 25 21.09 0.73 -2.07
CA PHE A 25 20.61 -0.49 -1.44
C PHE A 25 19.95 -0.14 -0.12
N ASP A 26 18.72 0.31 -0.17
CA ASP A 26 17.86 0.23 1.00
C ASP A 26 17.41 -1.24 1.17
N ALA A 27 18.42 -2.10 1.45
CA ALA A 27 18.26 -3.54 1.59
C ALA A 27 17.26 -3.88 2.72
N ASN A 28 17.08 -2.96 3.66
CA ASN A 28 16.24 -3.17 4.82
C ASN A 28 14.74 -3.12 4.50
N ALA A 29 14.32 -2.35 3.51
CA ALA A 29 12.90 -2.21 3.19
C ALA A 29 12.28 -3.45 2.53
N SER A 30 13.09 -4.32 1.88
CA SER A 30 12.60 -5.46 1.10
C SER A 30 12.52 -6.79 1.86
N THR A 31 13.09 -6.88 3.07
CA THR A 31 13.23 -8.14 3.81
C THR A 31 12.14 -8.38 4.85
N ILE A 32 11.37 -7.35 5.22
CA ILE A 32 10.29 -7.48 6.20
C ILE A 32 8.99 -7.78 5.47
N SER A 33 8.28 -8.81 5.94
CA SER A 33 6.92 -9.11 5.47
C SER A 33 6.02 -9.43 6.65
N TYR A 34 4.73 -9.28 6.41
CA TYR A 34 3.69 -9.53 7.38
C TYR A 34 2.74 -10.61 6.86
N SER A 35 2.46 -11.59 7.72
CA SER A 35 1.45 -12.61 7.43
C SER A 35 0.11 -11.94 7.14
N THR A 36 -0.55 -12.37 6.08
CA THR A 36 -1.92 -11.97 5.73
C THR A 36 -2.95 -12.55 6.70
N GLY A 37 -2.58 -13.58 7.46
CA GLY A 37 -3.50 -14.40 8.24
C GLY A 37 -4.25 -15.45 7.41
N PHE A 38 -3.90 -15.58 6.13
CA PHE A 38 -4.40 -16.62 5.22
C PHE A 38 -3.22 -17.48 4.77
N PRO A 39 -3.05 -18.71 5.31
CA PRO A 39 -1.87 -19.54 5.06
C PRO A 39 -1.57 -19.76 3.58
N VAL A 40 -2.60 -19.91 2.76
CA VAL A 40 -2.45 -20.09 1.31
C VAL A 40 -1.85 -18.85 0.64
N LEU A 41 -2.33 -17.65 1.00
CA LEU A 41 -1.77 -16.40 0.48
C LEU A 41 -0.34 -16.20 0.98
N ASP A 42 -0.08 -16.48 2.25
CA ASP A 42 1.25 -16.36 2.84
C ASP A 42 2.26 -17.26 2.14
N TYR A 43 1.85 -18.48 1.77
CA TYR A 43 2.70 -19.41 1.01
C TYR A 43 3.01 -18.89 -0.40
N TYR A 44 2.00 -18.40 -1.14
CA TYR A 44 2.21 -17.93 -2.51
C TYR A 44 2.92 -16.57 -2.61
N LEU A 45 2.76 -15.71 -1.60
CA LEU A 45 3.43 -14.40 -1.55
C LEU A 45 4.81 -14.48 -0.90
N GLY A 46 5.11 -15.60 -0.22
CA GLY A 46 6.33 -15.80 0.54
C GLY A 46 7.54 -16.08 -0.35
N TYR A 47 8.71 -15.77 0.19
CA TYR A 47 10.00 -16.11 -0.39
C TYR A 47 10.99 -16.48 0.72
N LYS A 48 12.14 -17.02 0.34
CA LYS A 48 13.19 -17.42 1.25
C LYS A 48 14.28 -16.37 1.31
N VAL A 49 14.58 -15.88 2.51
CA VAL A 49 15.71 -14.98 2.75
C VAL A 49 16.90 -15.79 3.23
N ASN A 50 18.03 -15.68 2.54
CA ASN A 50 19.27 -16.29 2.95
C ASN A 50 20.14 -15.23 3.64
N VAL A 51 20.67 -15.59 4.82
CA VAL A 51 21.56 -14.73 5.62
C VAL A 51 22.97 -15.22 5.49
N TYR A 52 23.89 -14.31 5.26
CA TYR A 52 25.32 -14.57 5.11
C TYR A 52 26.10 -13.78 6.18
N ASP A 53 27.31 -14.23 6.49
CA ASP A 53 28.24 -13.51 7.36
C ASP A 53 29.02 -12.41 6.62
N GLU A 54 29.89 -11.70 7.34
CA GLU A 54 30.74 -10.64 6.80
C GLU A 54 31.72 -11.14 5.72
N ASN A 55 32.02 -12.45 5.70
CA ASN A 55 32.89 -13.10 4.72
C ASN A 55 32.08 -13.59 3.48
N GLY A 56 30.76 -13.51 3.53
CA GLY A 56 29.86 -14.02 2.50
C GLY A 56 29.57 -15.51 2.62
N GLU A 57 29.85 -16.13 3.79
CA GLU A 57 29.47 -17.50 4.06
C GLU A 57 28.03 -17.61 4.52
N TYR A 58 27.32 -18.63 4.01
CA TYR A 58 25.93 -18.89 4.36
C TYR A 58 25.78 -19.27 5.84
N LEU A 59 24.93 -18.55 6.55
CA LEU A 59 24.62 -18.82 7.96
C LEU A 59 23.33 -19.63 8.11
N TYR A 60 22.21 -19.07 7.66
CA TYR A 60 20.89 -19.69 7.74
C TYR A 60 19.92 -19.03 6.77
N SER A 61 18.70 -19.55 6.69
CA SER A 61 17.62 -18.91 5.96
C SER A 61 16.32 -18.95 6.76
N TYR A 62 15.47 -17.96 6.49
CA TYR A 62 14.13 -17.90 7.06
C TYR A 62 13.08 -17.60 5.98
N PRO A 63 11.82 -18.06 6.17
CA PRO A 63 10.74 -17.71 5.27
C PRO A 63 10.27 -16.29 5.54
N SER A 64 10.22 -15.46 4.50
CA SER A 64 9.50 -14.18 4.49
C SER A 64 8.11 -14.46 3.95
N VAL A 65 7.08 -14.34 4.77
CA VAL A 65 5.72 -14.77 4.43
C VAL A 65 4.75 -13.61 4.33
N GLY A 66 3.84 -13.68 3.36
CA GLY A 66 2.76 -12.71 3.20
C GLY A 66 3.16 -11.44 2.45
N ILE A 67 2.72 -10.29 2.93
CA ILE A 67 2.86 -9.02 2.23
C ILE A 67 4.11 -8.28 2.69
N THR A 68 4.95 -7.86 1.74
CA THR A 68 6.14 -7.07 2.03
C THR A 68 5.77 -5.70 2.63
N ALA A 69 6.51 -5.29 3.66
CA ALA A 69 6.36 -4.01 4.33
C ALA A 69 6.46 -2.84 3.34
N GLY A 70 5.59 -1.85 3.49
CA GLY A 70 5.60 -0.65 2.65
C GLY A 70 5.27 -0.91 1.18
N SER A 71 4.61 -2.02 0.87
CA SER A 71 4.22 -2.37 -0.49
C SER A 71 2.85 -1.83 -0.87
N TYR A 72 2.61 -1.81 -2.16
CA TYR A 72 1.29 -1.60 -2.76
C TYR A 72 0.71 -2.93 -3.21
N VAL A 73 -0.52 -3.21 -2.78
CA VAL A 73 -1.26 -4.45 -3.10
C VAL A 73 -2.58 -4.07 -3.75
N LEU A 74 -2.86 -4.63 -4.91
CA LEU A 74 -4.09 -4.39 -5.64
C LEU A 74 -4.99 -5.63 -5.64
N PHE A 75 -6.20 -5.50 -5.09
CA PHE A 75 -7.25 -6.51 -5.17
C PHE A 75 -8.20 -6.19 -6.32
N ILE A 76 -8.24 -7.07 -7.31
CA ILE A 76 -9.10 -6.92 -8.48
C ILE A 76 -10.10 -8.07 -8.52
N GLY A 77 -11.36 -7.77 -8.84
CA GLY A 77 -12.38 -8.81 -9.01
C GLY A 77 -13.78 -8.25 -9.19
N LYS A 78 -14.71 -9.12 -9.55
CA LYS A 78 -16.13 -8.78 -9.69
C LYS A 78 -16.74 -8.28 -8.37
N PRO A 79 -17.83 -7.53 -8.40
CA PRO A 79 -18.58 -7.18 -7.18
C PRO A 79 -18.92 -8.43 -6.34
N SER A 80 -19.05 -8.26 -5.04
CA SER A 80 -19.42 -9.31 -4.08
C SER A 80 -18.46 -10.50 -3.97
N THR A 81 -17.18 -10.35 -4.38
CA THR A 81 -16.13 -11.38 -4.23
C THR A 81 -15.32 -11.27 -2.94
N SER A 82 -15.86 -10.64 -1.92
CA SER A 82 -15.27 -10.49 -0.57
C SER A 82 -13.95 -9.71 -0.52
N LYS A 83 -13.62 -8.89 -1.53
CA LYS A 83 -12.37 -8.10 -1.56
C LYS A 83 -12.19 -7.22 -0.32
N THR A 84 -13.20 -6.40 -0.01
CA THR A 84 -13.25 -5.53 1.18
C THR A 84 -13.04 -6.32 2.47
N ALA A 85 -13.78 -7.41 2.65
CA ALA A 85 -13.67 -8.24 3.85
C ALA A 85 -12.26 -8.86 4.00
N THR A 86 -11.66 -9.28 2.88
CA THR A 86 -10.30 -9.82 2.85
C THR A 86 -9.27 -8.74 3.18
N ALA A 87 -9.40 -7.54 2.59
CA ALA A 87 -8.54 -6.40 2.86
C ALA A 87 -8.56 -5.99 4.34
N ILE A 88 -9.77 -5.89 4.94
CA ILE A 88 -9.96 -5.58 6.36
C ILE A 88 -9.26 -6.62 7.25
N LYS A 89 -9.45 -7.92 6.97
CA LYS A 89 -8.83 -8.99 7.75
C LYS A 89 -7.32 -8.95 7.66
N ILE A 90 -6.76 -8.79 6.48
CA ILE A 90 -5.30 -8.68 6.27
C ILE A 90 -4.75 -7.46 7.00
N ALA A 91 -5.33 -6.28 6.78
CA ALA A 91 -4.89 -5.05 7.40
C ALA A 91 -4.88 -5.15 8.93
N SER A 92 -5.99 -5.65 9.50
CA SER A 92 -6.12 -5.83 10.94
C SER A 92 -5.14 -6.88 11.48
N ASN A 93 -4.89 -7.97 10.74
CA ASN A 93 -3.92 -8.99 11.16
C ASN A 93 -2.49 -8.44 11.19
N ILE A 94 -2.13 -7.58 10.25
CA ILE A 94 -0.81 -6.93 10.21
C ILE A 94 -0.61 -6.04 11.44
N VAL A 95 -1.57 -5.15 11.73
CA VAL A 95 -1.38 -4.11 12.76
C VAL A 95 -1.64 -4.58 14.19
N ARG A 96 -2.47 -5.63 14.40
CA ARG A 96 -2.97 -6.01 15.73
C ARG A 96 -1.87 -6.33 16.75
N LYS A 97 -0.70 -6.79 16.29
CA LYS A 97 0.43 -7.17 17.16
C LYS A 97 1.24 -5.98 17.65
N PHE A 98 1.02 -4.80 17.11
CA PHE A 98 1.78 -3.60 17.39
C PHE A 98 0.92 -2.60 18.16
N GLU A 99 1.45 -2.04 19.23
CA GLU A 99 0.73 -1.05 20.05
C GLU A 99 0.31 0.15 19.20
N ASN A 100 1.24 0.75 18.46
CA ASN A 100 1.02 1.89 17.57
C ASN A 100 0.68 1.48 16.11
N GLY A 101 0.28 0.21 15.88
CA GLY A 101 -0.19 -0.25 14.58
C GLY A 101 -1.54 0.37 14.22
N LEU A 102 -1.69 0.86 12.98
CA LEU A 102 -2.86 1.62 12.56
C LEU A 102 -3.38 1.16 11.20
N VAL A 103 -4.70 1.00 11.09
CA VAL A 103 -5.42 0.89 9.81
C VAL A 103 -6.15 2.19 9.53
N ILE A 104 -5.99 2.74 8.33
CA ILE A 104 -6.82 3.84 7.82
C ILE A 104 -7.56 3.33 6.60
N HIS A 105 -8.88 3.32 6.66
CA HIS A 105 -9.72 2.83 5.58
C HIS A 105 -10.50 3.99 4.95
N PHE A 106 -10.19 4.30 3.71
CA PHE A 106 -10.97 5.20 2.87
C PHE A 106 -12.07 4.38 2.18
N ASP A 107 -13.28 4.43 2.75
CA ASP A 107 -14.48 3.74 2.26
C ASP A 107 -15.28 4.69 1.37
N LEU A 108 -14.89 4.77 0.10
CA LEU A 108 -15.53 5.62 -0.88
C LEU A 108 -16.92 5.12 -1.28
N GLU A 109 -17.22 3.84 -1.03
CA GLU A 109 -18.52 3.26 -1.29
C GLU A 109 -19.51 3.48 -0.12
N GLN A 110 -19.02 3.98 1.02
CA GLN A 110 -19.78 4.24 2.24
C GLN A 110 -20.62 3.01 2.71
N ALA A 111 -20.04 1.82 2.51
CA ALA A 111 -20.73 0.55 2.74
C ALA A 111 -20.44 -0.08 4.12
N LEU A 112 -19.56 0.54 4.91
CA LEU A 112 -19.04 -0.03 6.14
C LEU A 112 -19.52 0.74 7.38
N ASN A 113 -19.49 0.03 8.51
CA ASN A 113 -19.60 0.60 9.85
C ASN A 113 -18.69 -0.18 10.81
N TYR A 114 -18.41 0.37 11.98
CA TYR A 114 -17.52 -0.24 12.97
C TYR A 114 -18.02 -1.62 13.45
N SER A 115 -19.32 -1.84 13.57
CA SER A 115 -19.88 -3.14 13.98
C SER A 115 -19.54 -4.24 12.96
N ARG A 116 -19.59 -3.92 11.66
CA ARG A 116 -19.19 -4.86 10.59
C ARG A 116 -17.69 -5.12 10.61
N ILE A 117 -16.88 -4.08 10.82
CA ILE A 117 -15.42 -4.22 10.94
C ILE A 117 -15.08 -5.09 12.15
N GLN A 118 -15.71 -4.87 13.29
CA GLN A 118 -15.55 -5.71 14.50
C GLN A 118 -15.88 -7.17 14.22
N ALA A 119 -17.03 -7.44 13.58
CA ALA A 119 -17.42 -8.80 13.24
C ALA A 119 -16.41 -9.50 12.32
N LEU A 120 -15.79 -8.77 11.39
CA LEU A 120 -14.78 -9.31 10.47
C LEU A 120 -13.43 -9.56 11.15
N THR A 121 -13.00 -8.64 12.01
CA THR A 121 -11.67 -8.66 12.63
C THR A 121 -11.62 -9.44 13.94
N ARG A 122 -12.76 -9.53 14.62
CA ARG A 122 -12.91 -10.06 15.98
C ARG A 122 -12.07 -9.30 17.01
N ILE A 123 -11.76 -8.05 16.75
CA ILE A 123 -11.08 -7.15 17.68
C ILE A 123 -12.15 -6.51 18.57
N PRO A 124 -11.96 -6.46 19.91
CA PRO A 124 -12.88 -5.74 20.80
C PRO A 124 -13.04 -4.28 20.41
N MET A 125 -14.22 -3.69 20.57
CA MET A 125 -14.52 -2.34 20.07
C MET A 125 -13.59 -1.27 20.65
N ASN A 126 -13.28 -1.33 21.93
CA ASN A 126 -12.35 -0.42 22.60
C ASN A 126 -10.93 -0.46 22.03
N GLU A 127 -10.47 -1.63 21.60
CA GLU A 127 -9.18 -1.77 20.90
C GLU A 127 -9.30 -1.34 19.44
N LEU A 128 -10.41 -1.67 18.78
CA LEU A 128 -10.65 -1.32 17.38
C LEU A 128 -10.65 0.21 17.17
N GLU A 129 -11.27 0.97 18.05
CA GLU A 129 -11.33 2.44 18.00
C GLU A 129 -9.93 3.08 18.04
N SER A 130 -8.96 2.44 18.70
CA SER A 130 -7.59 2.95 18.78
C SER A 130 -6.71 2.55 17.59
N LYS A 131 -7.07 1.49 16.86
CA LYS A 131 -6.27 0.89 15.80
C LYS A 131 -6.85 1.01 14.40
N TYR A 132 -8.09 1.49 14.27
CA TYR A 132 -8.81 1.52 13.01
C TYR A 132 -9.53 2.84 12.80
N VAL A 133 -9.19 3.56 11.76
CA VAL A 133 -9.84 4.80 11.36
C VAL A 133 -10.62 4.56 10.07
N LEU A 134 -11.95 4.64 10.14
CA LEU A 134 -12.83 4.60 8.99
C LEU A 134 -13.11 6.03 8.50
N ARG A 135 -12.79 6.31 7.25
CA ARG A 135 -13.05 7.58 6.58
C ARG A 135 -14.02 7.36 5.43
N GLN A 136 -15.14 8.07 5.45
CA GLN A 136 -16.22 7.99 4.44
C GLN A 136 -16.49 9.34 3.78
N GLU A 137 -15.93 10.41 4.35
CA GLU A 137 -16.04 11.77 3.82
C GLU A 137 -14.66 12.26 3.38
N ASP A 138 -14.64 13.22 2.47
CA ASP A 138 -13.41 13.85 1.95
C ASP A 138 -12.37 12.86 1.41
N CYS A 139 -12.82 11.78 0.81
CA CYS A 139 -11.97 10.71 0.27
C CYS A 139 -11.43 11.09 -1.13
N THR A 140 -10.74 12.22 -1.24
CA THR A 140 -10.09 12.67 -2.48
C THR A 140 -8.63 12.21 -2.54
N LEU A 141 -8.04 12.19 -3.75
CA LEU A 141 -6.63 11.83 -3.95
C LEU A 141 -5.69 12.73 -3.13
N GLU A 142 -5.99 14.03 -3.06
CA GLU A 142 -5.21 15.03 -2.33
C GLU A 142 -5.22 14.75 -0.83
N ASN A 143 -6.40 14.43 -0.27
CA ASN A 143 -6.54 14.10 1.14
C ASN A 143 -5.86 12.77 1.51
N MET A 144 -5.90 11.79 0.61
CA MET A 144 -5.17 10.53 0.78
C MET A 144 -3.66 10.78 0.77
N LYS A 145 -3.16 11.54 -0.21
CA LYS A 145 -1.75 11.93 -0.28
C LYS A 145 -1.31 12.70 0.96
N SER A 146 -2.08 13.70 1.36
CA SER A 146 -1.82 14.49 2.58
C SER A 146 -1.75 13.59 3.83
N THR A 147 -2.66 12.61 3.95
CA THR A 147 -2.66 11.65 5.05
C THR A 147 -1.39 10.80 5.05
N ILE A 148 -0.97 10.28 3.89
CA ILE A 148 0.26 9.49 3.76
C ILE A 148 1.49 10.31 4.14
N MET A 149 1.57 11.56 3.65
CA MET A 149 2.67 12.47 3.96
C MET A 149 2.75 12.81 5.45
N ARG A 150 1.61 13.03 6.11
CA ARG A 150 1.54 13.28 7.56
C ARG A 150 2.02 12.07 8.35
N LEU A 151 1.58 10.87 8.00
CA LEU A 151 2.03 9.63 8.64
C LEU A 151 3.54 9.41 8.46
N TYR A 152 4.04 9.64 7.25
CA TYR A 152 5.47 9.57 6.97
C TYR A 152 6.26 10.55 7.84
N ASN A 153 5.88 11.83 7.83
CA ASN A 153 6.56 12.87 8.60
C ASN A 153 6.52 12.57 10.10
N GLU A 154 5.38 12.10 10.62
CA GLU A 154 5.23 11.76 12.04
C GLU A 154 6.22 10.66 12.44
N LYS A 155 6.28 9.56 11.67
CA LYS A 155 7.18 8.45 11.97
C LYS A 155 8.66 8.83 11.84
N VAL A 156 9.01 9.58 10.79
CA VAL A 156 10.41 9.95 10.52
C VAL A 156 10.92 10.99 11.54
N ASN A 157 10.06 11.89 11.99
CA ASN A 157 10.44 12.90 12.98
C ASN A 157 10.49 12.35 14.42
N ASN A 158 9.76 11.27 14.69
CA ASN A 158 9.66 10.64 16.01
C ASN A 158 10.03 9.13 15.97
N PRO A 159 11.24 8.76 15.50
CA PRO A 159 11.60 7.36 15.27
C PRO A 159 11.58 6.52 16.56
N ASN A 160 11.88 7.13 17.71
CA ASN A 160 11.88 6.42 19.00
C ASN A 160 10.49 5.88 19.39
N ASP A 161 9.42 6.51 18.92
CA ASP A 161 8.04 6.13 19.25
C ASP A 161 7.50 5.08 18.28
N TYR A 162 8.10 5.00 17.09
CA TYR A 162 7.55 4.18 15.99
C TYR A 162 8.49 3.10 15.46
N MET A 163 9.76 3.08 15.81
CA MET A 163 10.68 2.01 15.38
C MET A 163 10.71 0.86 16.37
N TYR A 164 10.86 -0.35 15.84
CA TYR A 164 11.07 -1.56 16.63
C TYR A 164 12.12 -2.46 15.99
N ASN A 165 12.80 -3.26 16.82
CA ASN A 165 13.69 -4.32 16.35
C ASN A 165 12.85 -5.52 15.93
N THR A 166 12.99 -5.95 14.67
CA THR A 166 12.23 -7.08 14.13
C THR A 166 12.69 -8.43 14.63
N GLY A 167 13.89 -8.50 15.22
CA GLY A 167 14.55 -9.75 15.59
C GLY A 167 15.09 -10.56 14.40
N LEU A 168 15.00 -9.99 13.18
CA LEU A 168 15.52 -10.60 11.96
C LEU A 168 16.84 -9.95 11.56
N LYS A 169 17.60 -10.66 10.74
CA LYS A 169 18.82 -10.14 10.11
C LYS A 169 18.63 -10.10 8.61
N ASN A 170 19.21 -9.09 7.98
CA ASN A 170 19.26 -8.99 6.52
C ASN A 170 20.28 -9.98 5.94
N GLU A 171 20.42 -10.00 4.62
CA GLU A 171 21.36 -10.85 3.89
C GLU A 171 22.83 -10.59 4.23
N PHE A 172 23.13 -9.45 4.87
CA PHE A 172 24.50 -9.08 5.33
C PHE A 172 24.75 -9.36 6.81
N GLY A 173 23.79 -9.99 7.52
CA GLY A 173 23.89 -10.31 8.93
C GLY A 173 23.56 -9.16 9.89
N GLU A 174 23.13 -7.99 9.39
CA GLU A 174 22.77 -6.83 10.20
C GLU A 174 21.34 -6.96 10.75
N GLU A 175 21.11 -6.47 11.97
CA GLU A 175 19.77 -6.43 12.57
C GLU A 175 18.84 -5.47 11.84
N ILE A 176 17.63 -5.94 11.53
CA ILE A 176 16.63 -5.15 10.83
C ILE A 176 15.77 -4.40 11.85
N GLN A 177 15.82 -3.07 11.78
CA GLN A 177 14.86 -2.19 12.45
C GLN A 177 13.83 -1.69 11.46
N ALA A 178 12.58 -1.57 11.90
CA ALA A 178 11.49 -1.12 11.07
C ALA A 178 10.54 -0.20 11.82
N PHE A 179 9.87 0.67 11.08
CA PHE A 179 8.72 1.40 11.62
C PHE A 179 7.55 0.44 11.88
N VAL A 180 6.79 0.69 12.92
CA VAL A 180 5.52 0.01 13.20
C VAL A 180 4.61 0.09 11.96
N PRO A 181 3.97 -1.03 11.53
CA PRO A 181 3.20 -1.04 10.33
C PRO A 181 1.94 -0.15 10.41
N THR A 182 1.70 0.58 9.34
CA THR A 182 0.43 1.22 9.07
C THR A 182 -0.13 0.64 7.78
N VAL A 183 -1.42 0.30 7.77
CA VAL A 183 -2.08 -0.19 6.56
C VAL A 183 -3.16 0.79 6.12
N ILE A 184 -3.09 1.22 4.88
CA ILE A 184 -4.13 2.05 4.25
C ILE A 184 -4.94 1.16 3.33
N ILE A 185 -6.27 1.17 3.49
CA ILE A 185 -7.20 0.52 2.57
C ILE A 185 -7.89 1.60 1.75
N LEU A 186 -7.97 1.39 0.44
CA LEU A 186 -8.64 2.27 -0.50
C LEU A 186 -9.74 1.47 -1.21
N ASP A 187 -10.97 1.72 -0.85
CA ASP A 187 -12.15 0.95 -1.32
C ASP A 187 -13.22 1.87 -1.90
N SER A 188 -13.33 2.04 -3.20
CA SER A 188 -12.54 1.43 -4.28
C SER A 188 -11.89 2.50 -5.17
N ILE A 189 -10.87 2.12 -5.95
CA ILE A 189 -10.24 3.03 -6.93
C ILE A 189 -11.27 3.53 -7.96
N ALA A 190 -12.23 2.69 -8.32
CA ALA A 190 -13.25 3.02 -9.31
C ALA A 190 -14.18 4.20 -8.92
N THR A 191 -14.22 4.55 -7.64
CA THR A 191 -15.06 5.62 -7.07
C THR A 191 -14.26 6.83 -6.59
N ILE A 192 -12.95 6.86 -6.85
CA ILE A 192 -12.08 7.98 -6.49
C ILE A 192 -12.54 9.26 -7.20
N THR A 193 -12.57 10.34 -6.44
CA THR A 193 -12.79 11.68 -6.92
C THR A 193 -11.55 12.56 -6.70
N MET A 194 -11.45 13.64 -7.46
CA MET A 194 -10.45 14.68 -7.25
C MET A 194 -11.09 15.84 -6.48
N SER A 195 -10.30 16.54 -5.67
CA SER A 195 -10.74 17.83 -5.13
C SER A 195 -10.98 18.80 -6.30
N ILE A 196 -12.15 19.38 -6.34
CA ILE A 196 -12.49 20.37 -7.36
C ILE A 196 -12.41 21.72 -6.68
N ASP A 197 -11.54 22.60 -7.19
CA ASP A 197 -11.50 23.98 -6.74
C ASP A 197 -12.87 24.63 -6.98
N GLY A 198 -13.30 25.47 -6.03
CA GLY A 198 -14.66 26.02 -6.02
C GLY A 198 -15.11 26.74 -7.30
N SER A 199 -14.19 27.05 -8.22
CA SER A 199 -14.46 27.55 -9.57
C SER A 199 -14.97 26.47 -10.55
N GLU A 200 -14.55 25.21 -10.35
CA GLU A 200 -14.97 24.07 -11.15
C GLU A 200 -16.22 23.38 -10.59
N ALA A 201 -16.47 23.46 -9.27
CA ALA A 201 -17.70 22.95 -8.66
C ALA A 201 -18.96 23.56 -9.29
N LYS A 202 -18.92 24.87 -9.62
CA LYS A 202 -20.00 25.54 -10.34
C LYS A 202 -20.19 25.11 -11.81
N LYS A 203 -19.14 24.49 -12.41
CA LYS A 203 -19.23 23.87 -13.73
C LYS A 203 -19.83 22.48 -13.69
N LEU A 204 -19.65 21.75 -12.59
CA LEU A 204 -20.15 20.38 -12.42
C LEU A 204 -21.65 20.31 -12.14
N GLU A 205 -22.24 21.31 -11.47
CA GLU A 205 -23.70 21.43 -11.40
C GLU A 205 -24.38 21.52 -12.78
N LYS A 206 -23.61 21.89 -13.81
CA LYS A 206 -24.08 21.89 -15.23
C LYS A 206 -23.67 20.64 -16.02
N LEU A 207 -22.90 19.72 -15.41
CA LEU A 207 -22.24 18.59 -16.09
C LEU A 207 -22.77 17.21 -15.64
N GLU A 208 -23.98 17.13 -15.09
CA GLU A 208 -24.64 15.83 -14.83
C GLU A 208 -24.77 14.94 -16.08
N GLU A 209 -24.47 15.46 -17.26
CA GLU A 209 -24.60 14.70 -18.52
C GLU A 209 -23.30 14.42 -19.30
N ILE A 210 -22.13 14.93 -18.88
CA ILE A 210 -20.91 14.76 -19.70
C ILE A 210 -19.74 14.25 -18.84
N SER A 211 -19.72 12.95 -18.53
CA SER A 211 -18.44 12.30 -18.29
C SER A 211 -17.75 12.09 -19.65
N THR A 212 -17.09 13.13 -20.14
CA THR A 212 -16.37 13.04 -21.40
C THR A 212 -15.24 12.01 -21.25
N GLN A 213 -14.93 11.30 -22.34
CA GLN A 213 -13.79 10.38 -22.39
C GLN A 213 -12.49 11.06 -21.91
N THR A 214 -12.39 12.37 -22.11
CA THR A 214 -11.29 13.23 -21.68
C THR A 214 -11.16 13.29 -20.14
N ASP A 215 -12.26 13.41 -19.40
CA ASP A 215 -12.22 13.50 -17.93
C ASP A 215 -11.82 12.17 -17.31
N ARG A 216 -12.23 11.04 -17.89
CA ARG A 216 -11.80 9.72 -17.48
C ARG A 216 -10.29 9.49 -17.74
N MET A 217 -9.79 9.93 -18.88
CA MET A 217 -8.35 9.85 -19.19
C MET A 217 -7.54 10.73 -18.23
N ARG A 218 -8.03 11.94 -17.90
CA ARG A 218 -7.39 12.84 -16.93
C ARG A 218 -7.36 12.20 -15.55
N LEU A 219 -8.47 11.66 -15.05
CA LEU A 219 -8.54 10.98 -13.77
C LEU A 219 -7.58 9.77 -13.70
N THR A 220 -7.55 8.96 -14.75
CA THR A 220 -6.61 7.82 -14.85
C THR A 220 -5.16 8.30 -14.76
N GLY A 221 -4.82 9.39 -15.43
CA GLY A 221 -3.48 10.01 -15.37
C GLY A 221 -3.13 10.51 -13.96
N GLU A 222 -4.06 11.15 -13.28
CA GLU A 222 -3.85 11.64 -11.90
C GLU A 222 -3.75 10.49 -10.89
N ILE A 223 -4.53 9.42 -11.05
CA ILE A 223 -4.38 8.20 -10.25
C ILE A 223 -2.98 7.59 -10.45
N GLY A 224 -2.52 7.48 -11.69
CA GLY A 224 -1.17 6.99 -11.99
C GLY A 224 -0.07 7.86 -11.35
N ARG A 225 -0.21 9.19 -11.44
CA ARG A 225 0.69 10.16 -10.80
C ARG A 225 0.68 9.99 -9.28
N PHE A 226 -0.50 9.93 -8.67
CA PHE A 226 -0.66 9.71 -7.23
C PHE A 226 0.13 8.48 -6.75
N PHE A 227 -0.05 7.32 -7.39
CA PHE A 227 0.68 6.11 -7.00
C PHE A 227 2.20 6.27 -7.13
N ASN A 228 2.68 6.86 -8.22
CA ASN A 228 4.11 7.10 -8.40
C ASN A 228 4.70 8.02 -7.33
N GLU A 229 3.97 9.04 -6.93
CA GLU A 229 4.42 10.01 -5.93
C GLU A 229 4.43 9.45 -4.51
N ILE A 230 3.49 8.58 -4.14
CA ILE A 230 3.40 8.05 -2.78
C ILE A 230 4.34 6.86 -2.50
N LEU A 231 4.71 6.08 -3.52
CA LEU A 231 5.51 4.86 -3.35
C LEU A 231 6.78 5.03 -2.50
N PRO A 232 7.61 6.09 -2.65
CA PRO A 232 8.79 6.29 -1.81
C PRO A 232 8.44 6.47 -0.33
N TYR A 233 7.33 7.13 -0.02
CA TYR A 233 6.88 7.36 1.36
C TYR A 233 6.33 6.10 1.99
N LEU A 234 5.61 5.27 1.23
CA LEU A 234 5.10 3.98 1.69
C LEU A 234 6.24 3.09 2.21
N ARG A 235 7.28 2.93 1.40
CA ARG A 235 8.43 2.09 1.74
C ARG A 235 9.19 2.60 2.96
N LYS A 236 9.55 3.88 2.97
CA LYS A 236 10.39 4.47 4.02
C LYS A 236 9.72 4.47 5.40
N ALA A 237 8.38 4.58 5.46
CA ALA A 237 7.65 4.66 6.72
C ALA A 237 6.87 3.36 7.06
N ASN A 238 7.11 2.26 6.34
CA ASN A 238 6.37 1.01 6.51
C ASN A 238 4.85 1.23 6.51
N ILE A 239 4.38 1.87 5.44
CA ILE A 239 2.96 2.08 5.17
C ILE A 239 2.58 1.16 4.02
N THR A 240 1.78 0.13 4.26
CA THR A 240 1.27 -0.77 3.23
C THR A 240 -0.05 -0.24 2.70
N LEU A 241 -0.18 -0.12 1.38
CA LEU A 241 -1.42 0.31 0.73
C LEU A 241 -2.11 -0.87 0.08
N ILE A 242 -3.33 -1.17 0.51
CA ILE A 242 -4.22 -2.16 -0.12
C ILE A 242 -5.30 -1.40 -0.87
N ALA A 243 -5.24 -1.43 -2.19
CA ALA A 243 -6.26 -0.82 -3.03
C ALA A 243 -7.19 -1.87 -3.62
N ILE A 244 -8.47 -1.55 -3.71
CA ILE A 244 -9.51 -2.43 -4.24
C ILE A 244 -10.00 -1.83 -5.56
N ASN A 245 -10.08 -2.66 -6.59
CA ASN A 245 -10.67 -2.29 -7.86
C ASN A 245 -11.73 -3.31 -8.31
N GLN A 246 -12.73 -2.82 -9.04
CA GLN A 246 -13.82 -3.63 -9.55
C GLN A 246 -13.68 -3.83 -11.05
N ILE A 247 -13.86 -5.10 -11.49
CA ILE A 247 -14.00 -5.42 -12.91
C ILE A 247 -15.43 -5.11 -13.31
N LYS A 248 -15.60 -4.18 -14.25
CA LYS A 248 -16.90 -3.88 -14.86
C LYS A 248 -17.02 -4.60 -16.19
N THR A 249 -18.11 -5.34 -16.36
CA THR A 249 -18.46 -5.95 -17.66
C THR A 249 -19.07 -4.87 -18.52
N ASN A 250 -18.50 -4.60 -19.70
CA ASN A 250 -19.10 -3.70 -20.66
C ASN A 250 -20.17 -4.48 -21.45
N PRO A 251 -21.47 -4.20 -21.30
CA PRO A 251 -22.49 -4.81 -22.14
C PRO A 251 -22.36 -4.25 -23.56
N GLN A 252 -21.65 -4.95 -24.43
CA GLN A 252 -21.66 -4.58 -25.85
C GLN A 252 -23.07 -4.82 -26.40
N MET A 253 -23.73 -3.76 -26.79
CA MET A 253 -24.97 -3.86 -27.56
C MET A 253 -24.66 -4.54 -28.89
N GLY A 254 -25.21 -5.76 -29.06
CA GLY A 254 -25.45 -6.38 -30.34
C GLY A 254 -24.24 -6.87 -31.11
N ILE A 255 -23.77 -8.04 -30.80
CA ILE A 255 -23.17 -9.14 -31.55
C ILE A 255 -22.36 -9.93 -30.53
N VAL A 256 -22.53 -11.24 -30.51
CA VAL A 256 -21.94 -12.20 -29.55
C VAL A 256 -20.41 -12.19 -29.66
N LYS A 257 -19.78 -11.25 -28.96
CA LYS A 257 -18.38 -11.35 -28.55
C LYS A 257 -18.38 -11.41 -27.04
N SER A 258 -17.53 -12.26 -26.48
CA SER A 258 -17.32 -12.34 -25.04
C SER A 258 -17.20 -10.93 -24.45
N PRO A 259 -17.86 -10.62 -23.34
CA PRO A 259 -17.78 -9.31 -22.73
C PRO A 259 -16.33 -8.98 -22.42
N ALA A 260 -15.85 -7.86 -22.96
CA ALA A 260 -14.53 -7.34 -22.58
C ALA A 260 -14.56 -6.94 -21.10
N GLU A 261 -13.72 -7.53 -20.29
CA GLU A 261 -13.54 -7.13 -18.90
C GLU A 261 -12.69 -5.85 -18.88
N ILE A 262 -13.23 -4.77 -18.34
CA ILE A 262 -12.54 -3.50 -18.23
C ILE A 262 -12.22 -3.29 -16.75
N LEU A 263 -10.96 -3.01 -16.45
CA LEU A 263 -10.55 -2.50 -15.14
C LEU A 263 -11.12 -1.10 -15.00
N GLY A 264 -12.00 -0.90 -14.04
CA GLY A 264 -12.63 0.39 -13.77
C GLY A 264 -11.71 1.35 -13.03
#